data_7cc9aa49cdc17e86ac003a024843be4a
#
_entry.id   7cc9aa49cdc17e86ac003a024843be4a
#
_cell.length_a   1.000
_cell.length_b   1.000
_cell.length_c   1.000
_cell.angle_alpha   90.00
_cell.angle_beta   90.00
_cell.angle_gamma   90.00
#
_symmetry.space_group_name_H-M   'P 1'
#
loop_
_entity.id
_entity.type
_entity.pdbx_description
1 polymer ?
#
loop_
_entity_poly.entity_id
_entity_poly.type
_entity_poly.pdbx_seq_one_letter_code
_entity_poly.pdbx_strand_id
1 'polypeptide(L)'
;MKKLKIVTVVGTRPEIIRLACVIKKLDQYCEHILIHTGQNFDYELNEIFFADLGIRKPDYFLGAAGSNSAETIGNVIIEVDKVLKEVNPEAMLVLGDTNSCLGILPAKRRKIPTFHMEAGNRCFDQRVPEEINRRLVDHMADINLTYSSIARDYLLNEGLPPDMVIKTGSPIFEVINTYMDDINSSDILKKMNLTKHQFFVASIHREENVDSDKNFLNIIESLNAVAKVYKFPVIVSTHPRTQKRIDSLKVKLDPLIKILKPLGFLDYNKLQVSAKVTLSDSGSINEESSILKFPALNLREAHERPEGMEEAVVIMTGLCKERIMQSLAIIDNQSDGNQKLLRQVYDYSMPNVSDKVVRIVHSYTDYVNRVVWKKY
;
A
#
# COMPACT_ATOMS: atom_id res chain seq x y z
N MET A 1 24.27 -1.13 -26.17
CA MET A 1 24.54 -2.08 -25.08
C MET A 1 23.28 -2.86 -24.77
N LYS A 2 23.36 -4.14 -24.48
CA LYS A 2 22.22 -4.94 -24.03
C LYS A 2 21.78 -4.41 -22.65
N LYS A 3 20.48 -4.13 -22.49
CA LYS A 3 19.92 -3.73 -21.21
C LYS A 3 19.75 -4.94 -20.28
N LEU A 4 19.84 -4.73 -18.96
CA LEU A 4 19.51 -5.75 -17.96
C LEU A 4 18.03 -6.12 -18.09
N LYS A 5 17.75 -7.42 -18.17
CA LYS A 5 16.37 -7.92 -18.28
C LYS A 5 15.81 -8.17 -16.88
N ILE A 6 14.76 -7.46 -16.51
CA ILE A 6 14.12 -7.55 -15.20
C ILE A 6 12.62 -7.81 -15.30
N VAL A 7 12.12 -8.68 -14.44
CA VAL A 7 10.69 -8.91 -14.24
C VAL A 7 10.24 -8.19 -12.96
N THR A 8 9.14 -7.45 -13.03
CA THR A 8 8.42 -6.93 -11.85
C THR A 8 7.06 -7.59 -11.76
N VAL A 9 6.70 -8.09 -10.57
CA VAL A 9 5.39 -8.72 -10.33
C VAL A 9 4.54 -7.82 -9.43
N VAL A 10 3.31 -7.57 -9.87
CA VAL A 10 2.27 -6.84 -9.13
C VAL A 10 0.96 -7.62 -9.16
N GLY A 11 0.09 -7.40 -8.19
CA GLY A 11 -1.20 -8.08 -8.15
C GLY A 11 -2.31 -7.25 -7.52
N THR A 12 -1.97 -6.10 -6.91
CA THR A 12 -2.92 -5.25 -6.21
C THR A 12 -2.68 -3.77 -6.48
N ARG A 13 -3.71 -2.96 -6.21
CA ARG A 13 -3.64 -1.50 -6.36
C ARG A 13 -2.51 -0.85 -5.56
N PRO A 14 -2.29 -1.17 -4.27
CA PRO A 14 -1.18 -0.59 -3.51
C PRO A 14 0.18 -0.84 -4.15
N GLU A 15 0.42 -2.03 -4.70
CA GLU A 15 1.66 -2.36 -5.40
C GLU A 15 1.84 -1.51 -6.66
N ILE A 16 0.79 -1.36 -7.47
CA ILE A 16 0.80 -0.54 -8.69
C ILE A 16 1.11 0.92 -8.35
N ILE A 17 0.43 1.49 -7.35
CA ILE A 17 0.63 2.87 -6.91
C ILE A 17 2.07 3.07 -6.43
N ARG A 18 2.54 2.24 -5.51
CA ARG A 18 3.87 2.36 -4.91
C ARG A 18 5.00 2.17 -5.92
N LEU A 19 4.81 1.29 -6.89
CA LEU A 19 5.81 1.04 -7.94
C LEU A 19 5.71 1.98 -9.14
N ALA A 20 4.77 2.92 -9.18
CA ALA A 20 4.52 3.75 -10.35
C ALA A 20 5.79 4.42 -10.91
N CYS A 21 6.55 5.11 -10.07
CA CYS A 21 7.81 5.76 -10.46
C CYS A 21 8.92 4.72 -10.75
N VAL A 22 8.97 3.64 -10.00
CA VAL A 22 9.95 2.55 -10.20
C VAL A 22 9.73 1.85 -11.55
N ILE A 23 8.49 1.51 -11.89
CA ILE A 23 8.13 0.92 -13.19
C ILE A 23 8.60 1.81 -14.33
N LYS A 24 8.28 3.11 -14.29
CA LYS A 24 8.71 4.07 -15.32
C LYS A 24 10.24 4.13 -15.47
N LYS A 25 10.97 4.08 -14.36
CA LYS A 25 12.44 4.09 -14.39
C LYS A 25 13.02 2.76 -14.90
N LEU A 26 12.43 1.63 -14.52
CA LEU A 26 12.83 0.33 -15.07
C LEU A 26 12.56 0.24 -16.58
N ASP A 27 11.41 0.75 -17.06
CA ASP A 27 11.10 0.82 -18.49
C ASP A 27 12.13 1.66 -19.27
N GLN A 28 12.64 2.75 -18.65
CA GLN A 28 13.64 3.61 -19.27
C GLN A 28 15.01 2.93 -19.38
N TYR A 29 15.47 2.26 -18.31
CA TYR A 29 16.85 1.81 -18.18
C TYR A 29 17.05 0.30 -18.40
N CYS A 30 16.01 -0.51 -18.30
CA CYS A 30 16.07 -1.97 -18.39
C CYS A 30 15.25 -2.52 -19.59
N GLU A 31 15.45 -3.78 -19.95
CA GLU A 31 14.47 -4.60 -20.67
C GLU A 31 13.47 -5.08 -19.62
N HIS A 32 12.45 -4.26 -19.37
CA HIS A 32 11.54 -4.47 -18.25
C HIS A 32 10.27 -5.19 -18.67
N ILE A 33 9.94 -6.27 -17.97
CA ILE A 33 8.73 -7.05 -18.12
C ILE A 33 7.86 -6.88 -16.87
N LEU A 34 6.64 -6.42 -17.06
CA LEU A 34 5.66 -6.21 -15.99
C LEU A 34 4.63 -7.34 -16.02
N ILE A 35 4.53 -8.07 -14.92
CA ILE A 35 3.56 -9.15 -14.72
C ILE A 35 2.50 -8.68 -13.73
N HIS A 36 1.21 -8.83 -14.08
CA HIS A 36 0.10 -8.68 -13.16
C HIS A 36 -0.48 -10.06 -12.84
N THR A 37 -0.50 -10.45 -11.58
CA THR A 37 -0.95 -11.79 -11.17
C THR A 37 -2.44 -12.03 -11.39
N GLY A 38 -3.26 -10.97 -11.37
CA GLY A 38 -4.71 -11.12 -11.48
C GLY A 38 -5.32 -11.91 -10.33
N GLN A 39 -4.71 -11.80 -9.13
CA GLN A 39 -5.17 -12.53 -7.93
C GLN A 39 -6.51 -12.05 -7.38
N ASN A 40 -7.02 -10.93 -7.84
CA ASN A 40 -8.34 -10.40 -7.52
C ASN A 40 -9.19 -10.31 -8.80
N PHE A 41 -10.48 -10.60 -8.69
CA PHE A 41 -11.41 -10.59 -9.83
C PHE A 41 -11.71 -9.19 -10.41
N ASP A 42 -11.30 -8.12 -9.73
CA ASP A 42 -11.63 -6.73 -10.10
C ASP A 42 -10.58 -6.11 -11.04
N TYR A 43 -10.34 -6.73 -12.19
CA TYR A 43 -9.39 -6.20 -13.18
C TYR A 43 -9.76 -4.78 -13.64
N GLU A 44 -11.05 -4.52 -13.87
CA GLU A 44 -11.51 -3.21 -14.31
C GLU A 44 -11.20 -2.08 -13.30
N LEU A 45 -11.19 -2.40 -12.01
CA LEU A 45 -10.80 -1.45 -10.96
C LEU A 45 -9.30 -1.17 -10.95
N ASN A 46 -8.47 -2.04 -11.53
CA ASN A 46 -7.03 -1.83 -11.63
C ASN A 46 -6.69 -0.92 -12.83
N GLU A 47 -7.44 -0.97 -13.93
CA GLU A 47 -7.16 -0.16 -15.14
C GLU A 47 -7.16 1.35 -14.85
N ILE A 48 -8.01 1.83 -13.95
CA ILE A 48 -8.06 3.25 -13.58
C ILE A 48 -6.72 3.72 -12.99
N PHE A 49 -6.02 2.88 -12.23
CA PHE A 49 -4.73 3.23 -11.62
C PHE A 49 -3.60 3.25 -12.65
N PHE A 50 -3.61 2.34 -13.62
CA PHE A 50 -2.66 2.42 -14.74
C PHE A 50 -2.84 3.70 -15.55
N ALA A 51 -4.10 4.12 -15.80
CA ALA A 51 -4.42 5.35 -16.51
C ALA A 51 -4.04 6.60 -15.70
N ASP A 52 -4.49 6.70 -14.44
CA ASP A 52 -4.21 7.84 -13.54
C ASP A 52 -2.71 8.08 -13.35
N LEU A 53 -1.94 6.98 -13.25
CA LEU A 53 -0.51 7.03 -13.01
C LEU A 53 0.32 7.00 -14.30
N GLY A 54 -0.31 6.96 -15.48
CA GLY A 54 0.36 6.91 -16.77
C GLY A 54 1.38 5.77 -16.85
N ILE A 55 1.02 4.60 -16.31
CA ILE A 55 1.82 3.38 -16.37
C ILE A 55 1.31 2.56 -17.55
N ARG A 56 2.22 1.93 -18.29
CA ARG A 56 1.83 1.02 -19.37
C ARG A 56 1.11 -0.23 -18.85
N LYS A 57 0.32 -0.85 -19.71
CA LYS A 57 -0.31 -2.15 -19.38
C LYS A 57 0.77 -3.21 -19.08
N PRO A 58 0.48 -4.19 -18.22
CA PRO A 58 1.39 -5.30 -17.98
C PRO A 58 1.58 -6.14 -19.26
N ASP A 59 2.78 -6.69 -19.41
CA ASP A 59 3.11 -7.58 -20.53
C ASP A 59 2.40 -8.93 -20.39
N TYR A 60 2.22 -9.37 -19.12
CA TYR A 60 1.50 -10.60 -18.79
C TYR A 60 0.44 -10.34 -17.75
N PHE A 61 -0.77 -10.87 -17.99
CA PHE A 61 -1.85 -10.93 -17.02
C PHE A 61 -2.19 -12.40 -16.75
N LEU A 62 -1.91 -12.88 -15.54
CA LEU A 62 -1.89 -14.31 -15.25
C LEU A 62 -3.25 -14.91 -14.90
N GLY A 63 -4.22 -14.10 -14.42
CA GLY A 63 -5.51 -14.60 -13.99
C GLY A 63 -5.42 -15.63 -12.86
N ALA A 64 -4.51 -15.42 -11.90
CA ALA A 64 -4.19 -16.40 -10.87
C ALA A 64 -5.21 -16.51 -9.73
N ALA A 65 -6.34 -15.80 -9.80
CA ALA A 65 -7.40 -15.90 -8.81
C ALA A 65 -7.93 -17.35 -8.74
N GLY A 66 -7.97 -17.90 -7.53
CA GLY A 66 -8.54 -19.23 -7.24
C GLY A 66 -9.79 -19.13 -6.38
N SER A 67 -10.40 -20.27 -6.09
CA SER A 67 -11.57 -20.39 -5.23
C SER A 67 -11.30 -20.07 -3.75
N ASN A 68 -10.04 -20.15 -3.36
CA ASN A 68 -9.56 -19.86 -2.01
C ASN A 68 -8.10 -19.35 -2.05
N SER A 69 -7.59 -18.93 -0.89
CA SER A 69 -6.24 -18.36 -0.77
C SER A 69 -5.13 -19.35 -1.18
N ALA A 70 -5.26 -20.62 -0.79
CA ALA A 70 -4.23 -21.62 -1.12
C ALA A 70 -4.16 -21.89 -2.63
N GLU A 71 -5.29 -21.97 -3.31
CA GLU A 71 -5.36 -22.12 -4.76
C GLU A 71 -4.79 -20.88 -5.47
N THR A 72 -5.15 -19.67 -5.00
CA THR A 72 -4.61 -18.42 -5.54
C THR A 72 -3.08 -18.39 -5.41
N ILE A 73 -2.53 -18.74 -4.26
CA ILE A 73 -1.08 -18.81 -4.02
C ILE A 73 -0.43 -19.83 -4.96
N GLY A 74 -1.02 -21.02 -5.06
CA GLY A 74 -0.53 -22.08 -5.98
C GLY A 74 -0.50 -21.60 -7.43
N ASN A 75 -1.57 -20.97 -7.89
CA ASN A 75 -1.69 -20.42 -9.24
C ASN A 75 -0.65 -19.32 -9.49
N VAL A 76 -0.45 -18.39 -8.54
CA VAL A 76 0.59 -17.35 -8.67
C VAL A 76 1.96 -17.97 -8.88
N ILE A 77 2.33 -18.98 -8.08
CA ILE A 77 3.63 -19.66 -8.19
C ILE A 77 3.77 -20.34 -9.54
N ILE A 78 2.76 -21.09 -9.98
CA ILE A 78 2.76 -21.84 -11.22
C ILE A 78 2.84 -20.92 -12.44
N GLU A 79 1.99 -19.88 -12.48
CA GLU A 79 1.91 -19.01 -13.65
C GLU A 79 3.15 -18.09 -13.76
N VAL A 80 3.66 -17.59 -12.62
CA VAL A 80 4.93 -16.85 -12.62
C VAL A 80 6.08 -17.74 -13.10
N ASP A 81 6.15 -19.02 -12.68
CA ASP A 81 7.20 -19.94 -13.14
C ASP A 81 7.21 -20.12 -14.66
N LYS A 82 6.01 -20.20 -15.28
CA LYS A 82 5.88 -20.31 -16.76
C LYS A 82 6.47 -19.09 -17.45
N VAL A 83 6.12 -17.88 -16.97
CA VAL A 83 6.66 -16.64 -17.55
C VAL A 83 8.16 -16.53 -17.33
N LEU A 84 8.68 -16.86 -16.13
CA LEU A 84 10.12 -16.84 -15.87
C LEU A 84 10.89 -17.81 -16.78
N LYS A 85 10.30 -18.97 -17.10
CA LYS A 85 10.89 -19.93 -18.05
C LYS A 85 10.97 -19.37 -19.47
N GLU A 86 9.92 -18.68 -19.91
CA GLU A 86 9.83 -18.08 -21.25
C GLU A 86 10.77 -16.89 -21.39
N VAL A 87 10.70 -15.97 -20.43
CA VAL A 87 11.39 -14.66 -20.47
C VAL A 87 12.88 -14.81 -20.14
N ASN A 88 13.25 -15.76 -19.26
CA ASN A 88 14.60 -15.95 -18.72
C ASN A 88 15.25 -14.63 -18.23
N PRO A 89 14.68 -13.96 -17.23
CA PRO A 89 15.17 -12.67 -16.77
C PRO A 89 16.45 -12.80 -15.94
N GLU A 90 17.21 -11.70 -15.85
CA GLU A 90 18.44 -11.60 -15.05
C GLU A 90 18.16 -11.18 -13.61
N ALA A 91 16.98 -10.56 -13.34
CA ALA A 91 16.55 -10.14 -12.01
C ALA A 91 15.02 -10.16 -11.89
N MET A 92 14.52 -10.21 -10.64
CA MET A 92 13.10 -10.10 -10.33
C MET A 92 12.87 -9.15 -9.15
N LEU A 93 11.88 -8.27 -9.27
CA LEU A 93 11.44 -7.33 -8.24
C LEU A 93 10.01 -7.65 -7.80
N VAL A 94 9.78 -7.68 -6.49
CA VAL A 94 8.45 -7.73 -5.87
C VAL A 94 8.33 -6.63 -4.82
N LEU A 95 7.10 -6.27 -4.46
CA LEU A 95 6.82 -5.27 -3.43
C LEU A 95 5.76 -5.77 -2.46
N GLY A 96 6.04 -5.62 -1.16
CA GLY A 96 5.05 -5.82 -0.09
C GLY A 96 4.84 -7.29 0.26
N ASP A 97 3.60 -7.63 0.60
CA ASP A 97 3.28 -8.85 1.34
C ASP A 97 1.99 -9.54 0.86
N THR A 98 1.45 -9.15 -0.28
CA THR A 98 0.30 -9.83 -0.85
C THR A 98 0.69 -11.18 -1.45
N ASN A 99 -0.29 -11.99 -1.86
CA ASN A 99 -0.01 -13.29 -2.47
C ASN A 99 0.85 -13.19 -3.75
N SER A 100 0.82 -12.05 -4.46
CA SER A 100 1.66 -11.82 -5.65
C SER A 100 3.15 -11.93 -5.36
N CYS A 101 3.58 -11.54 -4.15
CA CYS A 101 4.98 -11.58 -3.76
C CYS A 101 5.54 -13.01 -3.62
N LEU A 102 4.67 -14.01 -3.41
CA LEU A 102 5.06 -15.42 -3.36
C LEU A 102 5.53 -15.96 -4.73
N GLY A 103 5.29 -15.21 -5.81
CA GLY A 103 5.94 -15.43 -7.10
C GLY A 103 7.48 -15.34 -7.06
N ILE A 104 8.07 -14.86 -5.96
CA ILE A 104 9.52 -14.87 -5.72
C ILE A 104 10.08 -16.30 -5.62
N LEU A 105 9.28 -17.27 -5.15
CA LEU A 105 9.73 -18.65 -4.94
C LEU A 105 10.25 -19.33 -6.22
N PRO A 106 9.55 -19.33 -7.36
CA PRO A 106 10.08 -19.88 -8.60
C PRO A 106 11.31 -19.12 -9.10
N ALA A 107 11.41 -17.80 -8.94
CA ALA A 107 12.62 -17.05 -9.29
C ALA A 107 13.84 -17.53 -8.48
N LYS A 108 13.65 -17.69 -7.17
CA LYS A 108 14.69 -18.21 -6.28
C LYS A 108 15.12 -19.63 -6.68
N ARG A 109 14.18 -20.53 -7.01
CA ARG A 109 14.47 -21.90 -7.50
C ARG A 109 15.23 -21.90 -8.83
N ARG A 110 15.01 -20.91 -9.69
CA ARG A 110 15.73 -20.69 -10.95
C ARG A 110 17.05 -19.96 -10.78
N LYS A 111 17.45 -19.62 -9.54
CA LYS A 111 18.67 -18.86 -9.23
C LYS A 111 18.68 -17.48 -9.93
N ILE A 112 17.53 -16.85 -10.05
CA ILE A 112 17.38 -15.48 -10.53
C ILE A 112 17.55 -14.57 -9.30
N PRO A 113 18.43 -13.57 -9.33
CA PRO A 113 18.55 -12.55 -8.28
C PRO A 113 17.21 -11.89 -7.98
N THR A 114 16.84 -11.86 -6.69
CA THR A 114 15.52 -11.41 -6.24
C THR A 114 15.63 -10.20 -5.32
N PHE A 115 14.77 -9.21 -5.57
CA PHE A 115 14.69 -7.95 -4.84
C PHE A 115 13.30 -7.80 -4.24
N HIS A 116 13.22 -7.49 -2.95
CA HIS A 116 11.97 -7.27 -2.24
C HIS A 116 11.89 -5.86 -1.67
N MET A 117 10.98 -5.04 -2.19
CA MET A 117 10.66 -3.71 -1.66
C MET A 117 9.59 -3.81 -0.56
N GLU A 118 9.58 -2.86 0.35
CA GLU A 118 8.72 -2.85 1.55
C GLU A 118 9.07 -3.98 2.53
N ALA A 119 10.32 -4.43 2.49
CA ALA A 119 10.84 -5.48 3.33
C ALA A 119 10.96 -5.05 4.80
N GLY A 120 10.84 -6.00 5.71
CA GLY A 120 11.09 -5.79 7.14
C GLY A 120 9.92 -5.19 7.94
N ASN A 121 8.78 -4.91 7.33
CA ASN A 121 7.60 -4.51 8.09
C ASN A 121 7.14 -5.65 9.00
N ARG A 122 6.74 -5.31 10.25
CA ARG A 122 6.21 -6.27 11.23
C ARG A 122 5.04 -5.67 11.99
N CYS A 123 3.93 -6.39 12.09
CA CYS A 123 2.85 -6.07 13.03
C CYS A 123 2.82 -7.03 14.23
N PHE A 124 3.63 -8.10 14.21
CA PHE A 124 3.72 -9.12 15.25
C PHE A 124 2.38 -9.81 15.57
N ASP A 125 1.43 -9.76 14.65
CA ASP A 125 0.12 -10.38 14.75
C ASP A 125 -0.09 -11.40 13.63
N GLN A 126 0.06 -12.67 13.92
CA GLN A 126 -0.06 -13.76 12.94
C GLN A 126 -1.51 -14.01 12.47
N ARG A 127 -2.51 -13.34 13.06
CA ARG A 127 -3.88 -13.34 12.56
C ARG A 127 -4.01 -12.57 11.25
N VAL A 128 -3.03 -11.71 10.95
CA VAL A 128 -2.94 -10.96 9.71
C VAL A 128 -2.22 -11.83 8.67
N PRO A 129 -2.88 -12.27 7.58
CA PRO A 129 -2.27 -13.15 6.58
C PRO A 129 -0.98 -12.57 5.96
N GLU A 130 -0.93 -11.27 5.78
CA GLU A 130 0.22 -10.55 5.24
C GLU A 130 1.46 -10.65 6.15
N GLU A 131 1.29 -10.83 7.47
CA GLU A 131 2.43 -11.03 8.38
C GLU A 131 3.19 -12.33 8.07
N ILE A 132 2.49 -13.36 7.66
CA ILE A 132 3.08 -14.63 7.24
C ILE A 132 3.82 -14.44 5.91
N ASN A 133 3.16 -13.83 4.93
CA ASN A 133 3.72 -13.62 3.60
C ASN A 133 5.01 -12.78 3.66
N ARG A 134 5.00 -11.65 4.41
CA ARG A 134 6.18 -10.77 4.46
C ARG A 134 7.39 -11.46 5.08
N ARG A 135 7.18 -12.25 6.14
CA ARG A 135 8.28 -13.04 6.74
C ARG A 135 8.87 -14.05 5.76
N LEU A 136 8.02 -14.75 5.01
CA LEU A 136 8.48 -15.70 3.99
C LEU A 136 9.27 -14.98 2.88
N VAL A 137 8.74 -13.88 2.37
CA VAL A 137 9.35 -13.14 1.24
C VAL A 137 10.66 -12.48 1.67
N ASP A 138 10.72 -11.86 2.85
CA ASP A 138 11.95 -11.26 3.41
C ASP A 138 13.10 -12.28 3.49
N HIS A 139 12.82 -13.50 3.97
CA HIS A 139 13.83 -14.55 4.09
C HIS A 139 14.14 -15.29 2.79
N MET A 140 13.27 -15.20 1.78
CA MET A 140 13.53 -15.75 0.45
C MET A 140 14.29 -14.78 -0.46
N ALA A 141 14.05 -13.49 -0.35
CA ALA A 141 14.70 -12.49 -1.19
C ALA A 141 16.23 -12.47 -0.99
N ASP A 142 16.96 -12.20 -2.09
CA ASP A 142 18.40 -11.98 -1.98
C ASP A 142 18.70 -10.59 -1.44
N ILE A 143 17.97 -9.58 -1.88
CA ILE A 143 18.13 -8.18 -1.47
C ILE A 143 16.82 -7.64 -0.94
N ASN A 144 16.83 -7.18 0.30
CA ASN A 144 15.71 -6.56 0.97
C ASN A 144 15.84 -5.03 0.97
N LEU A 145 14.83 -4.34 0.44
CA LEU A 145 14.77 -2.88 0.32
C LEU A 145 13.77 -2.34 1.34
N THR A 146 14.26 -1.88 2.47
CA THR A 146 13.42 -1.43 3.59
C THR A 146 13.02 0.04 3.44
N TYR A 147 11.86 0.40 3.96
CA TYR A 147 11.39 1.79 3.95
C TYR A 147 11.98 2.58 5.11
N SER A 148 12.06 1.98 6.29
CA SER A 148 12.52 2.65 7.50
C SER A 148 13.76 2.00 8.11
N SER A 149 14.41 2.72 9.01
CA SER A 149 15.49 2.18 9.83
C SER A 149 14.98 1.08 10.75
N ILE A 150 13.77 1.23 11.29
CA ILE A 150 13.15 0.22 12.17
C ILE A 150 12.93 -1.09 11.42
N ALA A 151 12.38 -1.02 10.20
CA ALA A 151 12.19 -2.21 9.36
C ALA A 151 13.53 -2.89 9.04
N ARG A 152 14.58 -2.09 8.78
CA ARG A 152 15.93 -2.62 8.59
C ARG A 152 16.43 -3.34 9.83
N ASP A 153 16.28 -2.73 11.01
CA ASP A 153 16.74 -3.30 12.27
C ASP A 153 16.00 -4.62 12.60
N TYR A 154 14.71 -4.73 12.28
CA TYR A 154 13.98 -6.00 12.41
C TYR A 154 14.66 -7.12 11.60
N LEU A 155 14.99 -6.87 10.33
CA LEU A 155 15.64 -7.88 9.48
C LEU A 155 17.03 -8.24 9.96
N LEU A 156 17.81 -7.27 10.42
CA LEU A 156 19.14 -7.54 11.00
C LEU A 156 19.03 -8.39 12.27
N ASN A 157 18.05 -8.10 13.14
CA ASN A 157 17.77 -8.87 14.34
C ASN A 157 17.25 -10.29 14.04
N GLU A 158 16.61 -10.48 12.89
CA GLU A 158 16.20 -11.80 12.38
C GLU A 158 17.37 -12.57 11.71
N GLY A 159 18.56 -11.98 11.67
CA GLY A 159 19.79 -12.62 11.23
C GLY A 159 20.13 -12.46 9.75
N LEU A 160 19.46 -11.53 9.02
CA LEU A 160 19.81 -11.28 7.62
C LEU A 160 21.13 -10.49 7.53
N PRO A 161 21.98 -10.79 6.51
CA PRO A 161 23.27 -10.10 6.32
C PRO A 161 23.07 -8.59 6.06
N PRO A 162 23.84 -7.71 6.72
CA PRO A 162 23.66 -6.25 6.62
C PRO A 162 23.85 -5.68 5.21
N ASP A 163 24.67 -6.30 4.38
CA ASP A 163 24.93 -5.93 2.99
C ASP A 163 23.81 -6.34 2.03
N MET A 164 22.92 -7.22 2.48
CA MET A 164 21.71 -7.65 1.73
C MET A 164 20.43 -6.87 2.16
N VAL A 165 20.55 -5.98 3.15
CA VAL A 165 19.41 -5.19 3.67
C VAL A 165 19.69 -3.71 3.48
N ILE A 166 19.04 -3.07 2.52
CA ILE A 166 19.33 -1.71 2.08
C ILE A 166 18.12 -0.81 2.33
N LYS A 167 18.30 0.28 3.08
CA LYS A 167 17.24 1.25 3.30
C LYS A 167 17.10 2.19 2.10
N THR A 168 15.94 2.15 1.44
CA THR A 168 15.61 3.04 0.31
C THR A 168 14.75 4.22 0.70
N GLY A 169 13.94 4.09 1.76
CA GLY A 169 12.82 4.97 2.05
C GLY A 169 11.55 4.50 1.36
N SER A 170 10.41 5.09 1.74
CA SER A 170 9.12 4.79 1.12
C SER A 170 9.00 5.46 -0.26
N PRO A 171 8.55 4.73 -1.30
CA PRO A 171 8.37 5.30 -2.64
C PRO A 171 7.16 6.23 -2.75
N ILE A 172 6.23 6.20 -1.78
CA ILE A 172 4.96 6.94 -1.90
C ILE A 172 5.16 8.46 -1.91
N PHE A 173 6.22 8.97 -1.27
CA PHE A 173 6.57 10.39 -1.33
C PHE A 173 6.88 10.84 -2.76
N GLU A 174 7.71 10.07 -3.46
CA GLU A 174 8.07 10.35 -4.86
C GLU A 174 6.82 10.28 -5.74
N VAL A 175 5.97 9.26 -5.55
CA VAL A 175 4.71 9.11 -6.30
C VAL A 175 3.78 10.29 -6.05
N ILE A 176 3.48 10.63 -4.79
CA ILE A 176 2.59 11.74 -4.46
C ILE A 176 3.10 13.05 -5.06
N ASN A 177 4.40 13.35 -4.93
CA ASN A 177 4.96 14.58 -5.48
C ASN A 177 4.94 14.61 -7.01
N THR A 178 5.13 13.47 -7.67
CA THR A 178 5.06 13.38 -9.14
C THR A 178 3.67 13.77 -9.67
N TYR A 179 2.62 13.44 -8.92
CA TYR A 179 1.23 13.70 -9.33
C TYR A 179 0.54 14.81 -8.53
N MET A 180 1.32 15.63 -7.78
CA MET A 180 0.75 16.65 -6.90
C MET A 180 -0.09 17.69 -7.65
N ASP A 181 0.33 18.12 -8.85
CA ASP A 181 -0.42 19.06 -9.66
C ASP A 181 -1.73 18.46 -10.17
N ASP A 182 -1.72 17.19 -10.55
CA ASP A 182 -2.93 16.46 -10.97
C ASP A 182 -3.89 16.26 -9.78
N ILE A 183 -3.37 15.92 -8.60
CA ILE A 183 -4.16 15.84 -7.35
C ILE A 183 -4.81 17.20 -7.06
N ASN A 184 -4.04 18.28 -7.16
CA ASN A 184 -4.54 19.62 -6.89
C ASN A 184 -5.59 20.09 -7.90
N SER A 185 -5.48 19.67 -9.16
CA SER A 185 -6.41 20.01 -10.24
C SER A 185 -7.71 19.20 -10.23
N SER A 186 -7.79 18.11 -9.44
CA SER A 186 -9.01 17.31 -9.34
C SER A 186 -10.22 18.14 -8.93
N ASP A 187 -11.31 17.99 -9.67
CA ASP A 187 -12.59 18.66 -9.45
C ASP A 187 -13.58 17.85 -8.57
N ILE A 188 -13.10 16.80 -7.90
CA ILE A 188 -13.95 15.88 -7.10
C ILE A 188 -14.77 16.62 -6.04
N LEU A 189 -14.24 17.66 -5.40
CA LEU A 189 -14.97 18.44 -4.41
C LEU A 189 -16.18 19.12 -5.04
N LYS A 190 -16.03 19.68 -6.24
CA LYS A 190 -17.10 20.31 -7.00
C LYS A 190 -18.13 19.29 -7.44
N LYS A 191 -17.68 18.15 -7.99
CA LYS A 191 -18.56 17.04 -8.42
C LYS A 191 -19.43 16.52 -7.29
N MET A 192 -18.90 16.49 -6.06
CA MET A 192 -19.58 15.98 -4.88
C MET A 192 -20.29 17.06 -4.06
N ASN A 193 -20.20 18.33 -4.43
CA ASN A 193 -20.69 19.48 -3.68
C ASN A 193 -20.15 19.48 -2.23
N LEU A 194 -18.84 19.37 -2.08
CA LEU A 194 -18.14 19.34 -0.80
C LEU A 194 -17.38 20.64 -0.56
N THR A 195 -17.45 21.14 0.69
CA THR A 195 -16.66 22.28 1.14
C THR A 195 -15.42 21.81 1.89
N LYS A 196 -14.27 22.35 1.55
CA LYS A 196 -12.98 22.00 2.17
C LYS A 196 -13.06 22.09 3.69
N HIS A 197 -12.53 21.08 4.39
CA HIS A 197 -12.56 20.92 5.86
C HIS A 197 -13.95 20.84 6.51
N GLN A 198 -15.01 20.65 5.72
CA GLN A 198 -16.38 20.42 6.20
C GLN A 198 -16.94 19.06 5.79
N PHE A 199 -16.10 18.05 5.71
CA PHE A 199 -16.48 16.66 5.50
C PHE A 199 -15.41 15.73 6.07
N PHE A 200 -15.76 14.48 6.26
CA PHE A 200 -14.87 13.40 6.65
C PHE A 200 -14.69 12.41 5.49
N VAL A 201 -13.52 11.78 5.42
CA VAL A 201 -13.29 10.64 4.54
C VAL A 201 -13.14 9.39 5.40
N ALA A 202 -13.77 8.29 4.99
CA ALA A 202 -13.57 6.99 5.61
C ALA A 202 -13.20 5.94 4.57
N SER A 203 -12.23 5.08 4.88
CA SER A 203 -11.84 3.93 4.05
C SER A 203 -11.68 2.71 4.93
N ILE A 204 -12.53 1.70 4.68
CA ILE A 204 -12.65 0.49 5.51
C ILE A 204 -12.66 -0.70 4.56
N HIS A 205 -11.63 -1.54 4.61
CA HIS A 205 -11.46 -2.65 3.69
C HIS A 205 -10.72 -3.87 4.26
N ARG A 206 -10.15 -3.76 5.48
CA ARG A 206 -9.43 -4.86 6.11
C ARG A 206 -10.38 -5.99 6.49
N GLU A 207 -9.92 -7.23 6.25
CA GLU A 207 -10.72 -8.44 6.50
C GLU A 207 -11.15 -8.54 7.97
N GLU A 208 -10.23 -8.31 8.90
CA GLU A 208 -10.50 -8.34 10.33
C GLU A 208 -11.60 -7.36 10.77
N ASN A 209 -11.82 -6.28 10.01
CA ASN A 209 -12.85 -5.28 10.28
C ASN A 209 -14.16 -5.59 9.55
N VAL A 210 -14.07 -5.99 8.28
CA VAL A 210 -15.26 -6.19 7.42
C VAL A 210 -15.95 -7.52 7.71
N ASP A 211 -15.20 -8.59 8.01
CA ASP A 211 -15.75 -9.94 8.21
C ASP A 211 -16.28 -10.19 9.60
N SER A 212 -15.81 -9.42 10.58
CA SER A 212 -16.33 -9.47 11.94
C SER A 212 -17.57 -8.60 12.07
N ASP A 213 -18.74 -9.21 12.38
CA ASP A 213 -19.99 -8.46 12.64
C ASP A 213 -19.79 -7.40 13.72
N LYS A 214 -19.15 -7.77 14.81
CA LYS A 214 -18.87 -6.86 15.93
C LYS A 214 -18.04 -5.66 15.49
N ASN A 215 -16.94 -5.91 14.80
CA ASN A 215 -16.03 -4.84 14.37
C ASN A 215 -16.71 -3.92 13.35
N PHE A 216 -17.40 -4.51 12.38
CA PHE A 216 -18.11 -3.78 11.36
C PHE A 216 -19.20 -2.88 11.94
N LEU A 217 -20.03 -3.41 12.85
CA LEU A 217 -21.09 -2.65 13.52
C LEU A 217 -20.52 -1.51 14.39
N ASN A 218 -19.42 -1.73 15.09
CA ASN A 218 -18.73 -0.68 15.86
C ASN A 218 -18.25 0.46 14.96
N ILE A 219 -17.71 0.14 13.78
CA ILE A 219 -17.30 1.14 12.79
C ILE A 219 -18.52 1.93 12.30
N ILE A 220 -19.60 1.26 11.91
CA ILE A 220 -20.83 1.93 11.46
C ILE A 220 -21.40 2.84 12.55
N GLU A 221 -21.44 2.38 13.79
CA GLU A 221 -21.88 3.19 14.94
C GLU A 221 -21.00 4.44 15.11
N SER A 222 -19.69 4.28 14.94
CA SER A 222 -18.73 5.38 15.01
C SER A 222 -18.93 6.41 13.90
N LEU A 223 -19.12 5.96 12.66
CA LEU A 223 -19.38 6.85 11.53
C LEU A 223 -20.71 7.61 11.70
N ASN A 224 -21.76 6.93 12.18
CA ASN A 224 -23.05 7.56 12.51
C ASN A 224 -22.87 8.63 13.61
N ALA A 225 -22.07 8.35 14.65
CA ALA A 225 -21.79 9.31 15.72
C ALA A 225 -21.04 10.55 15.21
N VAL A 226 -20.04 10.35 14.34
CA VAL A 226 -19.29 11.44 13.68
C VAL A 226 -20.25 12.32 12.87
N ALA A 227 -21.07 11.72 12.00
CA ALA A 227 -22.04 12.44 11.17
C ALA A 227 -23.01 13.26 12.04
N LYS A 228 -23.56 12.65 13.09
CA LYS A 228 -24.52 13.28 14.01
C LYS A 228 -23.95 14.45 14.79
N VAL A 229 -22.70 14.32 15.29
CA VAL A 229 -22.07 15.35 16.15
C VAL A 229 -21.57 16.51 15.31
N TYR A 230 -20.85 16.23 14.23
CA TYR A 230 -20.25 17.28 13.40
C TYR A 230 -21.22 17.87 12.38
N LYS A 231 -22.30 17.19 12.04
CA LYS A 231 -23.26 17.58 11.00
C LYS A 231 -22.61 17.82 9.63
N PHE A 232 -21.54 17.11 9.36
CA PHE A 232 -20.79 17.14 8.11
C PHE A 232 -20.95 15.81 7.35
N PRO A 233 -20.87 15.85 6.01
CA PRO A 233 -20.84 14.63 5.21
C PRO A 233 -19.67 13.71 5.63
N VAL A 234 -19.94 12.40 5.64
CA VAL A 234 -18.93 11.36 5.79
C VAL A 234 -18.86 10.57 4.48
N ILE A 235 -17.77 10.73 3.75
CA ILE A 235 -17.57 10.11 2.45
C ILE A 235 -16.85 8.78 2.67
N VAL A 236 -17.54 7.69 2.40
CA VAL A 236 -17.00 6.33 2.62
C VAL A 236 -16.63 5.73 1.27
N SER A 237 -15.33 5.60 1.01
CA SER A 237 -14.83 4.86 -0.15
C SER A 237 -14.87 3.37 0.16
N THR A 238 -15.74 2.62 -0.52
CA THR A 238 -15.98 1.21 -0.21
C THR A 238 -15.43 0.29 -1.29
N HIS A 239 -14.76 -0.78 -0.84
CA HIS A 239 -14.52 -1.95 -1.68
C HIS A 239 -15.85 -2.72 -1.90
N PRO A 240 -16.05 -3.45 -3.01
CA PRO A 240 -17.26 -4.26 -3.24
C PRO A 240 -17.62 -5.18 -2.07
N ARG A 241 -16.64 -5.73 -1.37
CA ARG A 241 -16.83 -6.54 -0.15
C ARG A 241 -17.52 -5.75 0.96
N THR A 242 -17.06 -4.54 1.23
CA THR A 242 -17.65 -3.65 2.25
C THR A 242 -19.09 -3.27 1.88
N GLN A 243 -19.35 -2.98 0.61
CA GLN A 243 -20.70 -2.70 0.13
C GLN A 243 -21.63 -3.89 0.36
N LYS A 244 -21.23 -5.09 -0.05
CA LYS A 244 -22.00 -6.32 0.20
C LYS A 244 -22.31 -6.52 1.69
N ARG A 245 -21.37 -6.13 2.56
CA ARG A 245 -21.54 -6.24 4.02
C ARG A 245 -22.57 -5.26 4.55
N ILE A 246 -22.54 -4.01 4.10
CA ILE A 246 -23.56 -3.00 4.42
C ILE A 246 -24.94 -3.52 4.06
N ASP A 247 -25.09 -4.05 2.84
CA ASP A 247 -26.36 -4.54 2.31
C ASP A 247 -26.87 -5.77 3.09
N SER A 248 -25.98 -6.71 3.43
CA SER A 248 -26.34 -7.96 4.11
C SER A 248 -26.79 -7.74 5.56
N LEU A 249 -26.14 -6.84 6.29
CA LEU A 249 -26.47 -6.53 7.68
C LEU A 249 -27.59 -5.52 7.83
N LYS A 250 -28.10 -4.95 6.71
CA LYS A 250 -29.17 -3.93 6.70
C LYS A 250 -28.91 -2.79 7.70
N VAL A 251 -27.65 -2.37 7.83
CA VAL A 251 -27.25 -1.34 8.77
C VAL A 251 -27.90 0.00 8.45
N LYS A 252 -28.37 0.71 9.49
CA LYS A 252 -28.94 2.04 9.32
C LYS A 252 -27.81 3.07 9.33
N LEU A 253 -27.66 3.77 8.20
CA LEU A 253 -26.69 4.85 8.05
C LEU A 253 -27.38 6.22 8.24
N ASP A 254 -26.64 7.17 8.83
CA ASP A 254 -27.05 8.55 8.87
C ASP A 254 -27.14 9.13 7.44
N PRO A 255 -28.13 9.99 7.11
CA PRO A 255 -28.25 10.57 5.77
C PRO A 255 -27.02 11.35 5.27
N LEU A 256 -26.16 11.80 6.16
CA LEU A 256 -24.90 12.45 5.83
C LEU A 256 -23.79 11.48 5.41
N ILE A 257 -23.95 10.17 5.61
CA ILE A 257 -23.00 9.16 5.17
C ILE A 257 -23.26 8.84 3.70
N LYS A 258 -22.26 9.09 2.85
CA LYS A 258 -22.30 8.83 1.41
C LYS A 258 -21.34 7.71 1.07
N ILE A 259 -21.87 6.59 0.63
CA ILE A 259 -21.10 5.43 0.18
C ILE A 259 -20.71 5.64 -1.30
N LEU A 260 -19.43 5.51 -1.61
CA LEU A 260 -18.89 5.64 -2.96
C LEU A 260 -18.22 4.34 -3.41
N LYS A 261 -18.27 4.09 -4.71
CA LYS A 261 -17.35 3.14 -5.34
C LYS A 261 -15.90 3.58 -5.14
N PRO A 262 -14.93 2.65 -5.22
CA PRO A 262 -13.52 3.02 -5.13
C PRO A 262 -13.17 4.13 -6.13
N LEU A 263 -12.47 5.14 -5.64
CA LEU A 263 -12.00 6.26 -6.44
C LEU A 263 -10.60 5.99 -6.99
N GLY A 264 -10.22 6.68 -8.05
CA GLY A 264 -8.85 6.71 -8.55
C GLY A 264 -7.89 7.40 -7.57
N PHE A 265 -6.60 7.27 -7.83
CA PHE A 265 -5.54 7.78 -6.97
C PHE A 265 -5.63 9.31 -6.77
N LEU A 266 -5.86 10.05 -7.85
CA LEU A 266 -5.90 11.51 -7.82
C LEU A 266 -7.07 12.05 -7.00
N ASP A 267 -8.28 11.58 -7.29
CA ASP A 267 -9.50 12.01 -6.62
C ASP A 267 -9.51 11.64 -5.14
N TYR A 268 -9.02 10.42 -4.80
CA TYR A 268 -8.96 9.98 -3.42
C TYR A 268 -8.00 10.82 -2.58
N ASN A 269 -6.79 11.09 -3.07
CA ASN A 269 -5.83 11.96 -2.38
C ASN A 269 -6.37 13.40 -2.25
N LYS A 270 -7.08 13.92 -3.27
CA LYS A 270 -7.73 15.24 -3.19
C LYS A 270 -8.77 15.28 -2.08
N LEU A 271 -9.57 14.25 -1.90
CA LEU A 271 -10.53 14.16 -0.80
C LEU A 271 -9.81 14.13 0.55
N GLN A 272 -8.76 13.33 0.72
CA GLN A 272 -7.99 13.23 1.97
C GLN A 272 -7.41 14.58 2.41
N VAL A 273 -6.72 15.27 1.49
CA VAL A 273 -6.12 16.60 1.76
C VAL A 273 -7.16 17.66 2.09
N SER A 274 -8.36 17.51 1.57
CA SER A 274 -9.44 18.51 1.74
C SER A 274 -10.42 18.15 2.85
N ALA A 275 -10.33 16.95 3.42
CA ALA A 275 -11.19 16.51 4.52
C ALA A 275 -10.85 17.24 5.83
N LYS A 276 -11.79 17.25 6.76
CA LYS A 276 -11.55 17.63 8.15
C LYS A 276 -10.64 16.61 8.84
N VAL A 277 -10.98 15.34 8.73
CA VAL A 277 -10.18 14.19 9.20
C VAL A 277 -10.46 12.99 8.30
N THR A 278 -9.42 12.18 8.04
CA THR A 278 -9.55 10.89 7.38
C THR A 278 -9.53 9.76 8.41
N LEU A 279 -10.51 8.86 8.34
CA LEU A 279 -10.61 7.65 9.16
C LEU A 279 -10.29 6.44 8.28
N SER A 280 -9.26 5.66 8.59
CA SER A 280 -8.87 4.56 7.71
C SER A 280 -8.29 3.38 8.48
N ASP A 281 -8.55 2.16 7.96
CA ASP A 281 -7.88 0.94 8.41
C ASP A 281 -6.70 0.53 7.50
N SER A 282 -6.36 1.37 6.52
CA SER A 282 -5.21 1.16 5.64
C SER A 282 -3.88 1.36 6.37
N GLY A 283 -2.88 0.52 6.05
CA GLY A 283 -1.50 0.74 6.51
C GLY A 283 -0.86 2.00 5.90
N SER A 284 -1.28 2.40 4.69
CA SER A 284 -0.74 3.57 3.98
C SER A 284 -1.12 4.91 4.62
N ILE A 285 -2.15 4.95 5.48
CA ILE A 285 -2.63 6.21 6.09
C ILE A 285 -1.53 6.94 6.87
N ASN A 286 -0.60 6.21 7.51
CA ASN A 286 0.54 6.79 8.21
C ASN A 286 1.45 7.57 7.24
N GLU A 287 1.72 7.00 6.07
CA GLU A 287 2.57 7.62 5.05
C GLU A 287 1.83 8.81 4.40
N GLU A 288 0.60 8.59 3.95
CA GLU A 288 -0.23 9.61 3.28
C GLU A 288 -0.46 10.82 4.18
N SER A 289 -0.86 10.60 5.43
CA SER A 289 -1.07 11.68 6.41
C SER A 289 0.23 12.46 6.68
N SER A 290 1.35 11.76 6.86
CA SER A 290 2.65 12.40 7.09
C SER A 290 3.10 13.26 5.91
N ILE A 291 2.94 12.77 4.68
CA ILE A 291 3.38 13.43 3.45
C ILE A 291 2.47 14.60 3.08
N LEU A 292 1.16 14.33 3.04
CA LEU A 292 0.15 15.29 2.60
C LEU A 292 -0.34 16.22 3.72
N LYS A 293 0.05 15.94 4.96
CA LYS A 293 -0.21 16.78 6.15
C LYS A 293 -1.68 17.03 6.42
N PHE A 294 -2.48 15.98 6.33
CA PHE A 294 -3.87 15.99 6.75
C PHE A 294 -4.07 15.18 8.05
N PRO A 295 -5.00 15.56 8.93
CA PRO A 295 -5.30 14.81 10.14
C PRO A 295 -5.93 13.45 9.83
N ALA A 296 -5.47 12.40 10.53
CA ALA A 296 -6.01 11.07 10.32
C ALA A 296 -6.14 10.26 11.60
N LEU A 297 -7.14 9.36 11.61
CA LEU A 297 -7.33 8.32 12.62
C LEU A 297 -7.13 6.96 11.99
N ASN A 298 -6.35 6.11 12.65
CA ASN A 298 -6.15 4.73 12.23
C ASN A 298 -7.13 3.83 13.01
N LEU A 299 -8.07 3.21 12.28
CA LEU A 299 -9.13 2.33 12.80
C LEU A 299 -8.62 0.87 12.91
N ARG A 300 -7.51 0.68 13.61
CA ARG A 300 -6.87 -0.64 13.79
C ARG A 300 -6.44 -0.85 15.23
N GLU A 301 -6.33 -2.12 15.62
CA GLU A 301 -5.77 -2.55 16.92
C GLU A 301 -4.28 -2.88 16.84
N ALA A 302 -3.74 -3.07 15.62
CA ALA A 302 -2.34 -3.31 15.34
C ALA A 302 -1.89 -2.54 14.09
N HIS A 303 -0.60 -2.23 13.99
CA HIS A 303 -0.03 -1.56 12.81
C HIS A 303 1.37 -2.08 12.50
N GLU A 304 1.78 -1.95 11.25
CA GLU A 304 3.07 -2.37 10.72
C GLU A 304 4.04 -1.20 10.42
N ARG A 305 3.73 0.01 10.91
CA ARG A 305 4.50 1.24 10.61
C ARG A 305 4.86 2.01 11.87
N PRO A 306 5.76 1.45 12.70
CA PRO A 306 6.14 2.06 13.98
C PRO A 306 6.77 3.45 13.82
N GLU A 307 7.49 3.70 12.72
CA GLU A 307 8.07 5.01 12.41
C GLU A 307 7.04 6.13 12.29
N GLY A 308 5.82 5.81 11.85
CA GLY A 308 4.70 6.76 11.85
C GLY A 308 4.20 7.08 13.25
N MET A 309 4.30 6.14 14.17
CA MET A 309 3.90 6.32 15.56
C MET A 309 4.95 7.07 16.38
N GLU A 310 6.24 6.96 16.04
CA GLU A 310 7.29 7.76 16.68
C GLU A 310 7.09 9.26 16.48
N GLU A 311 6.54 9.67 15.34
CA GLU A 311 6.16 11.07 15.05
C GLU A 311 4.67 11.35 15.34
N ALA A 312 3.90 10.36 15.81
CA ALA A 312 2.48 10.44 16.13
C ALA A 312 1.62 11.05 14.99
N VAL A 313 1.97 10.74 13.73
CA VAL A 313 1.31 11.33 12.53
C VAL A 313 -0.16 10.95 12.39
N VAL A 314 -0.57 9.86 13.04
CA VAL A 314 -1.97 9.44 13.16
C VAL A 314 -2.28 9.05 14.61
N ILE A 315 -3.54 9.10 15.00
CA ILE A 315 -4.00 8.53 16.28
C ILE A 315 -4.58 7.15 15.98
N MET A 316 -4.00 6.09 16.55
CA MET A 316 -4.53 4.74 16.48
C MET A 316 -5.63 4.57 17.55
N THR A 317 -6.88 4.50 17.09
CA THR A 317 -8.07 4.53 17.97
C THR A 317 -8.64 3.15 18.26
N GLY A 318 -8.25 2.14 17.48
CA GLY A 318 -9.06 0.93 17.41
C GLY A 318 -10.45 1.25 16.85
N LEU A 319 -11.44 0.45 17.24
CA LEU A 319 -12.80 0.52 16.69
C LEU A 319 -13.83 1.04 17.72
N CYS A 320 -13.36 1.57 18.84
CA CYS A 320 -14.22 2.04 19.92
C CYS A 320 -14.73 3.46 19.61
N LYS A 321 -16.05 3.63 19.53
CA LYS A 321 -16.71 4.90 19.23
C LYS A 321 -16.25 6.03 20.16
N GLU A 322 -16.21 5.77 21.46
CA GLU A 322 -15.81 6.75 22.47
C GLU A 322 -14.38 7.24 22.23
N ARG A 323 -13.46 6.32 21.91
CA ARG A 323 -12.07 6.63 21.62
C ARG A 323 -11.92 7.42 20.33
N ILE A 324 -12.68 7.07 19.29
CA ILE A 324 -12.72 7.83 18.03
C ILE A 324 -13.19 9.26 18.28
N MET A 325 -14.29 9.46 19.03
CA MET A 325 -14.81 10.79 19.34
C MET A 325 -13.85 11.62 20.20
N GLN A 326 -13.18 11.01 21.19
CA GLN A 326 -12.14 11.68 21.98
C GLN A 326 -10.96 12.11 21.11
N SER A 327 -10.53 11.26 20.18
CA SER A 327 -9.43 11.56 19.27
C SER A 327 -9.76 12.68 18.29
N LEU A 328 -11.00 12.75 17.81
CA LEU A 328 -11.47 13.88 17.01
C LEU A 328 -11.45 15.19 17.81
N ALA A 329 -11.85 15.16 19.07
CA ALA A 329 -11.76 16.34 19.95
C ALA A 329 -10.30 16.77 20.21
N ILE A 330 -9.35 15.83 20.30
CA ILE A 330 -7.91 16.15 20.38
C ILE A 330 -7.47 16.88 19.11
N ILE A 331 -7.80 16.34 17.93
CA ILE A 331 -7.45 16.96 16.63
C ILE A 331 -8.05 18.38 16.54
N ASP A 332 -9.32 18.56 16.92
CA ASP A 332 -9.99 19.86 16.87
C ASP A 332 -9.28 20.89 17.77
N ASN A 333 -8.81 20.48 18.95
CA ASN A 333 -8.12 21.36 19.88
C ASN A 333 -6.64 21.62 19.53
N GLN A 334 -6.02 20.71 18.79
CA GLN A 334 -4.66 20.87 18.28
C GLN A 334 -4.61 21.65 16.96
N SER A 335 -5.75 21.88 16.33
CA SER A 335 -5.86 22.56 15.05
C SER A 335 -6.05 24.06 15.24
N ASP A 336 -4.99 24.85 15.04
CA ASP A 336 -5.04 26.33 15.04
C ASP A 336 -5.09 26.95 13.64
N GLY A 337 -5.42 26.17 12.62
CA GLY A 337 -5.61 26.63 11.24
C GLY A 337 -4.31 26.84 10.44
N ASN A 338 -3.14 26.85 11.06
CA ASN A 338 -1.85 27.10 10.39
C ASN A 338 -0.88 25.90 10.43
N GLN A 339 -1.34 24.71 10.52
CA GLN A 339 -0.66 23.66 11.20
C GLN A 339 0.25 22.75 10.46
N LYS A 340 1.45 22.75 10.93
CA LYS A 340 2.43 21.66 10.84
C LYS A 340 2.88 21.33 12.27
N LEU A 341 1.95 20.91 13.14
CA LEU A 341 2.31 20.57 14.53
C LEU A 341 3.25 19.38 14.59
N LEU A 342 3.07 18.42 13.68
CA LEU A 342 3.83 17.18 13.67
C LEU A 342 4.87 17.20 12.56
N ARG A 343 6.06 16.70 12.85
CA ARG A 343 7.10 16.54 11.85
C ARG A 343 6.69 15.48 10.83
N GLN A 344 7.15 15.65 9.60
CA GLN A 344 7.09 14.59 8.62
C GLN A 344 8.04 13.47 9.04
N VAL A 345 7.58 12.23 8.97
CA VAL A 345 8.44 11.05 9.16
C VAL A 345 9.59 11.10 8.16
N TYR A 346 10.82 11.03 8.66
CA TYR A 346 12.01 11.17 7.82
C TYR A 346 12.06 10.11 6.70
N ASP A 347 11.74 8.87 7.03
CA ASP A 347 11.77 7.75 6.08
C ASP A 347 10.68 7.85 4.99
N TYR A 348 9.69 8.75 5.18
CA TYR A 348 8.65 9.07 4.19
C TYR A 348 8.94 10.35 3.39
N SER A 349 10.16 10.83 3.38
CA SER A 349 10.54 12.07 2.67
C SER A 349 11.54 11.86 1.53
N MET A 350 11.73 10.61 1.07
CA MET A 350 12.72 10.28 0.06
C MET A 350 12.20 10.58 -1.37
N PRO A 351 12.79 11.55 -2.10
CA PRO A 351 12.25 12.02 -3.37
C PRO A 351 12.72 11.20 -4.59
N ASN A 352 13.58 10.20 -4.41
CA ASN A 352 14.30 9.52 -5.49
C ASN A 352 14.43 8.01 -5.28
N VAL A 353 13.40 7.39 -4.71
CA VAL A 353 13.42 5.94 -4.43
C VAL A 353 13.51 5.14 -5.73
N SER A 354 12.85 5.58 -6.79
CA SER A 354 12.90 4.92 -8.10
C SER A 354 14.32 4.86 -8.67
N ASP A 355 15.09 5.96 -8.59
CA ASP A 355 16.49 5.99 -9.02
C ASP A 355 17.39 5.11 -8.15
N LYS A 356 17.17 5.08 -6.83
CA LYS A 356 17.87 4.18 -5.91
C LYS A 356 17.63 2.72 -6.29
N VAL A 357 16.38 2.33 -6.50
CA VAL A 357 16.00 0.95 -6.84
C VAL A 357 16.68 0.50 -8.12
N VAL A 358 16.65 1.31 -9.18
CA VAL A 358 17.33 0.99 -10.45
C VAL A 358 18.82 0.77 -10.22
N ARG A 359 19.49 1.67 -9.50
CA ARG A 359 20.92 1.55 -9.20
C ARG A 359 21.25 0.31 -8.36
N ILE A 360 20.41 -0.02 -7.37
CA ILE A 360 20.59 -1.20 -6.53
C ILE A 360 20.41 -2.47 -7.36
N VAL A 361 19.36 -2.54 -8.18
CA VAL A 361 19.13 -3.70 -9.06
C VAL A 361 20.34 -3.93 -9.98
N HIS A 362 20.85 -2.89 -10.63
CA HIS A 362 22.04 -3.02 -11.48
C HIS A 362 23.30 -3.43 -10.70
N SER A 363 23.50 -2.89 -9.50
CA SER A 363 24.68 -3.20 -8.68
C SER A 363 24.65 -4.62 -8.13
N TYR A 364 23.48 -5.05 -7.66
CA TYR A 364 23.36 -6.27 -6.88
C TYR A 364 22.98 -7.51 -7.69
N THR A 365 22.51 -7.39 -8.92
CA THR A 365 22.24 -8.57 -9.77
C THR A 365 23.50 -9.43 -9.94
N ASP A 366 24.61 -8.83 -10.35
CA ASP A 366 25.88 -9.58 -10.51
C ASP A 366 26.51 -9.93 -9.16
N TYR A 367 26.33 -9.08 -8.13
CA TYR A 367 26.78 -9.38 -6.78
C TYR A 367 26.13 -10.66 -6.26
N VAL A 368 24.79 -10.78 -6.34
CA VAL A 368 24.05 -11.97 -5.93
C VAL A 368 24.47 -13.21 -6.74
N ASN A 369 24.65 -13.06 -8.06
CA ASN A 369 25.13 -14.15 -8.92
C ASN A 369 26.50 -14.68 -8.44
N ARG A 370 27.44 -13.79 -8.09
CA ARG A 370 28.76 -14.19 -7.58
C ARG A 370 28.72 -14.74 -6.18
N VAL A 371 28.07 -14.01 -5.25
CA VAL A 371 28.18 -14.29 -3.80
C VAL A 371 27.23 -15.41 -3.37
N VAL A 372 25.98 -15.39 -3.85
CA VAL A 372 24.94 -16.34 -3.44
C VAL A 372 24.97 -17.57 -4.36
N TRP A 373 24.91 -17.36 -5.68
CA TRP A 373 24.72 -18.45 -6.64
C TRP A 373 26.01 -19.05 -7.18
N LYS A 374 27.19 -18.43 -6.86
CA LYS A 374 28.51 -18.87 -7.36
C LYS A 374 28.54 -19.08 -8.88
N LYS A 375 27.83 -18.24 -9.61
CA LYS A 375 27.89 -18.18 -11.08
C LYS A 375 29.10 -17.35 -11.49
N TYR A 376 30.01 -17.93 -12.29
CA TYR A 376 31.22 -17.31 -12.80
C TYR A 376 31.15 -17.12 -14.30
#